data_8dbfe5c6de6b4e18b61e9ab5ceae7e47
#
_entry.id   8dbfe5c6de6b4e18b61e9ab5ceae7e47
#
_cell.length_a   1.000
_cell.length_b   1.000
_cell.length_c   1.000
_cell.angle_alpha   90.00
_cell.angle_beta   90.00
_cell.angle_gamma   90.00
#
_symmetry.space_group_name_H-M   'P 1'
#
loop_
_entity.id
_entity.type
_entity.pdbx_description
1 polymer ?
#
loop_
_entity_poly.entity_id
_entity_poly.type
_entity_poly.pdbx_seq_one_letter_code
_entity_poly.pdbx_strand_id
1 'polypeptide(L)'
;MISYGGNRYSVPAEYAGATVGIVVSQERLSVRDADTGQEIAVHRIPLEKSQNIVLPQHRVAQGQQAEQEYAVLASLLPGEAWPRYLQQNLRHFRRHWKKQAAGLRRLVSRAENLEALEAAVSFCLEAEIYGMGELTHAYEHLDEAAQSALTPLLEHAR
;
A
#
# COMPACT_ATOMS: atom_id res chain seq x y z
N MET A 1 -7.47 10.81 -9.94
CA MET A 1 -7.23 12.15 -10.53
C MET A 1 -7.75 12.16 -11.96
N ILE A 2 -8.48 13.21 -12.33
CA ILE A 2 -8.93 13.49 -13.70
C ILE A 2 -8.23 14.75 -14.22
N SER A 3 -8.10 14.89 -15.53
CA SER A 3 -7.47 16.05 -16.16
C SER A 3 -8.51 16.84 -16.95
N TYR A 4 -8.55 18.16 -16.75
CA TYR A 4 -9.39 19.08 -17.49
C TYR A 4 -8.75 20.48 -17.55
N GLY A 5 -8.79 21.13 -18.71
CA GLY A 5 -8.32 22.51 -18.89
C GLY A 5 -6.86 22.76 -18.52
N GLY A 6 -6.00 21.74 -18.58
CA GLY A 6 -4.60 21.82 -18.17
C GLY A 6 -4.35 21.63 -16.67
N ASN A 7 -5.39 21.32 -15.88
CA ASN A 7 -5.32 21.05 -14.46
C ASN A 7 -5.69 19.60 -14.13
N ARG A 8 -5.30 19.12 -12.94
CA ARG A 8 -5.64 17.80 -12.45
C ARG A 8 -6.49 17.94 -11.18
N TYR A 9 -7.58 17.18 -11.13
CA TYR A 9 -8.57 17.25 -10.04
C TYR A 9 -8.66 15.90 -9.35
N SER A 10 -8.73 15.90 -8.02
CA SER A 10 -8.89 14.68 -7.26
C SER A 10 -10.31 14.12 -7.38
N VAL A 11 -10.41 12.80 -7.38
CA VAL A 11 -11.66 12.06 -7.21
C VAL A 11 -11.55 11.18 -5.98
N PRO A 12 -12.68 10.75 -5.38
CA PRO A 12 -12.64 9.77 -4.29
C PRO A 12 -11.88 8.52 -4.72
N ALA A 13 -11.17 7.90 -3.79
CA ALA A 13 -10.25 6.80 -4.10
C ALA A 13 -10.98 5.55 -4.63
N GLU A 14 -12.23 5.36 -4.25
CA GLU A 14 -13.11 4.29 -4.73
C GLU A 14 -13.36 4.34 -6.25
N TYR A 15 -13.22 5.52 -6.86
CA TYR A 15 -13.32 5.72 -8.31
C TYR A 15 -11.97 5.64 -9.04
N ALA A 16 -10.94 5.12 -8.41
CA ALA A 16 -9.64 4.93 -9.06
C ALA A 16 -9.74 3.84 -10.14
N GLY A 17 -9.54 4.24 -11.40
CA GLY A 17 -9.68 3.35 -12.56
C GLY A 17 -11.11 3.24 -13.11
N ALA A 18 -12.11 3.84 -12.47
CA ALA A 18 -13.46 3.92 -12.98
C ALA A 18 -13.62 5.02 -14.03
N THR A 19 -14.60 4.85 -14.91
CA THR A 19 -15.02 5.91 -15.83
C THR A 19 -15.93 6.89 -15.11
N VAL A 20 -15.61 8.18 -15.19
CA VAL A 20 -16.41 9.25 -14.58
C VAL A 20 -16.80 10.29 -15.64
N GLY A 21 -17.98 10.85 -15.47
CA GLY A 21 -18.44 11.98 -16.27
C GLY A 21 -17.99 13.31 -15.64
N ILE A 22 -17.78 14.33 -16.46
CA ILE A 22 -17.52 15.69 -16.00
C ILE A 22 -18.56 16.65 -16.59
N VAL A 23 -19.06 17.54 -15.73
CA VAL A 23 -19.94 18.65 -16.11
C VAL A 23 -19.26 19.94 -15.68
N VAL A 24 -19.10 20.85 -16.64
CA VAL A 24 -18.46 22.14 -16.40
C VAL A 24 -19.52 23.24 -16.51
N SER A 25 -19.61 24.09 -15.50
CA SER A 25 -20.48 25.25 -15.49
C SER A 25 -19.75 26.42 -14.84
N GLN A 26 -19.53 27.48 -15.61
CA GLN A 26 -18.78 28.68 -15.18
C GLN A 26 -17.38 28.27 -14.62
N GLU A 27 -17.12 28.53 -13.34
CA GLU A 27 -15.85 28.21 -12.66
C GLU A 27 -15.92 26.87 -11.90
N ARG A 28 -16.91 26.03 -12.16
CA ARG A 28 -17.20 24.82 -11.40
C ARG A 28 -17.06 23.57 -12.28
N LEU A 29 -16.33 22.59 -11.80
CA LEU A 29 -16.20 21.27 -12.41
C LEU A 29 -16.85 20.25 -11.48
N SER A 30 -17.95 19.67 -11.91
CA SER A 30 -18.66 18.58 -11.22
C SER A 30 -18.22 17.24 -11.83
N VAL A 31 -17.75 16.34 -11.01
CA VAL A 31 -17.42 14.97 -11.39
C VAL A 31 -18.58 14.07 -11.00
N ARG A 32 -19.03 13.23 -11.93
CA ARG A 32 -20.18 12.34 -11.74
C ARG A 32 -19.79 10.90 -12.02
N ASP A 33 -20.39 9.99 -11.29
CA ASP A 33 -20.37 8.58 -11.61
C ASP A 33 -21.02 8.36 -12.97
N ALA A 34 -20.34 7.62 -13.88
CA ALA A 34 -20.82 7.42 -15.24
C ALA A 34 -22.06 6.52 -15.32
N ASP A 35 -22.24 5.60 -14.36
CA ASP A 35 -23.32 4.63 -14.35
C ASP A 35 -24.58 5.18 -13.66
N THR A 36 -24.40 5.87 -12.54
CA THR A 36 -25.51 6.38 -11.72
C THR A 36 -25.86 7.84 -11.97
N GLY A 37 -24.93 8.60 -12.57
CA GLY A 37 -25.05 10.06 -12.76
C GLY A 37 -24.92 10.86 -11.45
N GLN A 38 -24.63 10.19 -10.31
CA GLN A 38 -24.47 10.83 -9.02
C GLN A 38 -23.22 11.74 -9.01
N GLU A 39 -23.37 12.95 -8.43
CA GLU A 39 -22.23 13.85 -8.21
C GLU A 39 -21.33 13.32 -7.10
N ILE A 40 -20.06 13.03 -7.43
CA ILE A 40 -19.07 12.45 -6.53
C ILE A 40 -18.01 13.44 -6.06
N ALA A 41 -17.78 14.50 -6.81
CA ALA A 41 -16.86 15.57 -6.43
C ALA A 41 -17.21 16.87 -7.15
N VAL A 42 -16.94 17.98 -6.48
CA VAL A 42 -17.10 19.32 -7.05
C VAL A 42 -15.83 20.11 -6.78
N HIS A 43 -15.26 20.67 -7.85
CA HIS A 43 -14.06 21.49 -7.77
C HIS A 43 -14.32 22.88 -8.32
N ARG A 44 -13.60 23.86 -7.79
CA ARG A 44 -13.48 25.16 -8.43
C ARG A 44 -12.37 25.10 -9.48
N ILE A 45 -12.63 25.63 -10.67
CA ILE A 45 -11.64 25.70 -11.74
C ILE A 45 -10.78 26.94 -11.49
N PRO A 46 -9.48 26.81 -11.24
CA PRO A 46 -8.59 27.96 -11.08
C PRO A 46 -8.32 28.61 -12.46
N LEU A 47 -8.00 29.88 -12.40
CA LEU A 47 -7.57 30.64 -13.59
C LEU A 47 -6.20 30.17 -14.11
N GLU A 48 -5.34 29.68 -13.18
CA GLU A 48 -4.01 29.18 -13.49
C GLU A 48 -4.07 27.72 -14.00
N LYS A 49 -3.12 27.38 -14.86
CA LYS A 49 -2.96 26.02 -15.40
C LYS A 49 -1.87 25.25 -14.65
N SER A 50 -1.78 23.95 -14.93
CA SER A 50 -0.79 23.03 -14.33
C SER A 50 -0.92 22.85 -12.80
N GLN A 51 -2.14 23.06 -12.28
CA GLN A 51 -2.46 22.89 -10.87
C GLN A 51 -2.94 21.46 -10.57
N ASN A 52 -2.59 20.97 -9.37
CA ASN A 52 -3.18 19.76 -8.79
C ASN A 52 -4.18 20.17 -7.70
N ILE A 53 -5.45 20.11 -8.02
CA ILE A 53 -6.53 20.50 -7.11
C ILE A 53 -7.01 19.26 -6.35
N VAL A 54 -6.73 19.20 -5.05
CA VAL A 54 -7.07 18.07 -4.19
C VAL A 54 -8.02 18.52 -3.10
N LEU A 55 -9.21 17.94 -3.06
CA LEU A 55 -10.17 18.20 -1.97
C LEU A 55 -9.67 17.57 -0.66
N PRO A 56 -9.80 18.25 0.49
CA PRO A 56 -9.36 17.74 1.78
C PRO A 56 -9.95 16.37 2.13
N GLN A 57 -11.22 16.13 1.85
CA GLN A 57 -11.88 14.84 2.08
C GLN A 57 -11.27 13.69 1.27
N HIS A 58 -10.74 13.96 0.09
CA HIS A 58 -10.06 12.93 -0.71
C HIS A 58 -8.68 12.56 -0.16
N ARG A 59 -8.02 13.47 0.56
CA ARG A 59 -6.77 13.19 1.29
C ARG A 59 -7.02 12.31 2.50
N VAL A 60 -8.08 12.57 3.25
CA VAL A 60 -8.47 11.77 4.42
C VAL A 60 -8.82 10.34 3.99
N ALA A 61 -9.58 10.18 2.91
CA ALA A 61 -9.91 8.86 2.37
C ALA A 61 -8.66 8.05 1.95
N GLN A 62 -7.63 8.70 1.38
CA GLN A 62 -6.37 8.04 1.06
C GLN A 62 -5.59 7.58 2.30
N GLY A 63 -5.62 8.36 3.37
CA GLY A 63 -5.02 7.97 4.64
C GLY A 63 -5.74 6.77 5.27
N GLN A 64 -7.06 6.79 5.29
CA GLN A 64 -7.88 5.69 5.80
C GLN A 64 -7.69 4.40 5.00
N GLN A 65 -7.54 4.47 3.67
CA GLN A 65 -7.25 3.29 2.85
C GLN A 65 -5.93 2.63 3.20
N ALA A 66 -4.88 3.41 3.45
CA ALA A 66 -3.59 2.88 3.87
C ALA A 66 -3.72 2.13 5.21
N GLU A 67 -4.39 2.72 6.18
CA GLU A 67 -4.60 2.13 7.50
C GLU A 67 -5.46 0.87 7.44
N GLN A 68 -6.51 0.85 6.62
CA GLN A 68 -7.34 -0.33 6.39
C GLN A 68 -6.55 -1.46 5.74
N GLU A 69 -5.76 -1.18 4.71
CA GLU A 69 -4.92 -2.18 4.05
C GLU A 69 -3.88 -2.77 5.01
N TYR A 70 -3.23 -1.93 5.83
CA TYR A 70 -2.27 -2.39 6.81
C TYR A 70 -2.91 -3.14 7.98
N ALA A 71 -4.15 -2.85 8.34
CA ALA A 71 -4.91 -3.65 9.29
C ALA A 71 -5.19 -5.06 8.76
N VAL A 72 -5.54 -5.18 7.48
CA VAL A 72 -5.68 -6.48 6.81
C VAL A 72 -4.34 -7.22 6.77
N LEU A 73 -3.25 -6.56 6.40
CA LEU A 73 -1.90 -7.16 6.42
C LEU A 73 -1.52 -7.66 7.82
N ALA A 74 -1.85 -6.91 8.87
CA ALA A 74 -1.54 -7.28 10.25
C ALA A 74 -2.21 -8.61 10.66
N SER A 75 -3.34 -8.93 10.09
CA SER A 75 -4.05 -10.20 10.36
C SER A 75 -3.47 -11.42 9.66
N LEU A 76 -2.53 -11.24 8.71
CA LEU A 76 -1.98 -12.34 7.92
C LEU A 76 -0.94 -13.19 8.66
N LEU A 77 -0.27 -12.64 9.66
CA LEU A 77 0.70 -13.36 10.48
C LEU A 77 0.36 -13.22 11.97
N PRO A 78 0.58 -14.27 12.78
CA PRO A 78 0.40 -14.22 14.21
C PRO A 78 1.53 -13.42 14.89
N GLY A 79 1.33 -13.09 16.18
CA GLY A 79 2.35 -12.47 17.03
C GLY A 79 2.31 -10.93 17.00
N GLU A 80 3.17 -10.32 17.82
CA GLU A 80 3.21 -8.87 18.02
C GLU A 80 4.26 -8.16 17.14
N ALA A 81 5.27 -8.88 16.65
CA ALA A 81 6.35 -8.30 15.87
C ALA A 81 5.85 -7.80 14.50
N TRP A 82 5.00 -8.57 13.85
CA TRP A 82 4.48 -8.22 12.54
C TRP A 82 3.65 -6.92 12.52
N PRO A 83 2.65 -6.72 13.39
CA PRO A 83 1.94 -5.45 13.47
C PRO A 83 2.84 -4.26 13.79
N ARG A 84 3.85 -4.44 14.66
CA ARG A 84 4.84 -3.39 14.98
C ARG A 84 5.68 -3.03 13.77
N TYR A 85 6.15 -4.01 13.00
CA TYR A 85 6.88 -3.79 11.76
C TYR A 85 6.01 -3.02 10.75
N LEU A 86 4.76 -3.44 10.54
CA LEU A 86 3.82 -2.78 9.63
C LEU A 86 3.56 -1.32 10.00
N GLN A 87 3.43 -1.02 11.27
CA GLN A 87 3.26 0.35 11.76
C GLN A 87 4.47 1.22 11.40
N GLN A 88 5.69 0.72 11.59
CA GLN A 88 6.91 1.43 11.23
C GLN A 88 7.07 1.56 9.71
N ASN A 89 6.76 0.51 8.95
CA ASN A 89 6.78 0.55 7.49
C ASN A 89 5.83 1.63 6.95
N LEU A 90 4.58 1.66 7.41
CA LEU A 90 3.62 2.68 7.00
C LEU A 90 4.07 4.09 7.38
N ARG A 91 4.66 4.26 8.56
CA ARG A 91 5.18 5.56 9.03
C ARG A 91 6.29 6.08 8.11
N HIS A 92 7.26 5.23 7.76
CA HIS A 92 8.43 5.62 6.96
C HIS A 92 8.12 5.74 5.47
N PHE A 93 7.19 4.91 4.95
CA PHE A 93 6.87 4.83 3.53
C PHE A 93 5.45 5.31 3.19
N ARG A 94 4.89 6.22 3.96
CA ARG A 94 3.49 6.68 3.80
C ARG A 94 3.16 7.16 2.38
N ARG A 95 4.10 7.79 1.68
CA ARG A 95 3.90 8.23 0.28
C ARG A 95 3.87 7.08 -0.73
N HIS A 96 4.49 5.96 -0.38
CA HIS A 96 4.66 4.78 -1.24
C HIS A 96 3.95 3.54 -0.66
N TRP A 97 3.01 3.73 0.25
CA TRP A 97 2.37 2.67 0.99
C TRP A 97 1.77 1.57 0.12
N LYS A 98 1.18 1.92 -1.05
CA LYS A 98 0.60 0.94 -1.98
C LYS A 98 1.65 -0.05 -2.51
N LYS A 99 2.83 0.45 -2.87
CA LYS A 99 3.94 -0.38 -3.32
C LYS A 99 4.47 -1.26 -2.19
N GLN A 100 4.61 -0.70 -0.99
CA GLN A 100 5.02 -1.44 0.20
C GLN A 100 4.01 -2.53 0.55
N ALA A 101 2.73 -2.20 0.67
CA ALA A 101 1.66 -3.16 0.98
C ALA A 101 1.57 -4.30 -0.03
N ALA A 102 1.66 -4.00 -1.33
CA ALA A 102 1.65 -5.02 -2.38
C ALA A 102 2.85 -5.97 -2.28
N GLY A 103 4.04 -5.45 -1.99
CA GLY A 103 5.25 -6.25 -1.78
C GLY A 103 5.17 -7.12 -0.52
N LEU A 104 4.71 -6.56 0.59
CA LEU A 104 4.51 -7.28 1.85
C LEU A 104 3.46 -8.40 1.72
N ARG A 105 2.34 -8.12 1.08
CA ARG A 105 1.31 -9.14 0.79
C ARG A 105 1.86 -10.29 -0.04
N ARG A 106 2.65 -9.98 -1.08
CA ARG A 106 3.29 -10.97 -1.94
C ARG A 106 4.29 -11.82 -1.15
N LEU A 107 5.11 -11.20 -0.30
CA LEU A 107 6.06 -11.90 0.55
C LEU A 107 5.35 -12.90 1.46
N VAL A 108 4.33 -12.47 2.20
CA VAL A 108 3.57 -13.34 3.10
C VAL A 108 2.88 -14.49 2.35
N SER A 109 2.31 -14.23 1.15
CA SER A 109 1.61 -15.25 0.37
C SER A 109 2.54 -16.32 -0.23
N ARG A 110 3.81 -16.00 -0.46
CA ARG A 110 4.80 -16.95 -1.02
C ARG A 110 5.71 -17.59 0.04
N ALA A 111 5.70 -17.07 1.27
CA ALA A 111 6.56 -17.57 2.34
C ALA A 111 6.12 -18.96 2.76
N GLU A 112 6.98 -19.95 2.55
CA GLU A 112 6.78 -21.35 2.95
C GLU A 112 7.26 -21.59 4.39
N ASN A 113 8.28 -20.84 4.82
CA ASN A 113 8.88 -20.94 6.15
C ASN A 113 8.47 -19.74 7.02
N LEU A 114 7.42 -19.91 7.82
CA LEU A 114 6.92 -18.85 8.70
C LEU A 114 7.89 -18.49 9.82
N GLU A 115 8.66 -19.45 10.33
CA GLU A 115 9.66 -19.19 11.38
C GLU A 115 10.78 -18.29 10.84
N ALA A 116 11.26 -18.54 9.61
CA ALA A 116 12.23 -17.68 8.95
C ALA A 116 11.67 -16.29 8.68
N LEU A 117 10.39 -16.19 8.34
CA LEU A 117 9.72 -14.88 8.14
C LEU A 117 9.61 -14.11 9.46
N GLU A 118 9.20 -14.75 10.54
CA GLU A 118 9.14 -14.12 11.87
C GLU A 118 10.51 -13.67 12.36
N ALA A 119 11.55 -14.49 12.13
CA ALA A 119 12.93 -14.13 12.44
C ALA A 119 13.41 -12.92 11.61
N ALA A 120 13.06 -12.86 10.33
CA ALA A 120 13.37 -11.73 9.45
C ALA A 120 12.68 -10.45 9.91
N VAL A 121 11.42 -10.52 10.31
CA VAL A 121 10.66 -9.39 10.88
C VAL A 121 11.31 -8.87 12.16
N SER A 122 11.67 -9.78 13.07
CA SER A 122 12.35 -9.43 14.33
C SER A 122 13.70 -8.79 14.08
N PHE A 123 14.49 -9.33 13.17
CA PHE A 123 15.77 -8.77 12.75
C PHE A 123 15.61 -7.35 12.19
N CYS A 124 14.65 -7.14 11.29
CA CYS A 124 14.39 -5.82 10.73
C CYS A 124 13.95 -4.80 11.78
N LEU A 125 13.16 -5.21 12.77
CA LEU A 125 12.77 -4.34 13.89
C LEU A 125 13.96 -3.94 14.76
N GLU A 126 14.84 -4.87 15.08
CA GLU A 126 16.05 -4.63 15.88
C GLU A 126 17.06 -3.75 15.14
N ALA A 127 17.19 -3.95 13.83
CA ALA A 127 18.07 -3.16 12.95
C ALA A 127 17.45 -1.82 12.52
N GLU A 128 16.22 -1.52 12.91
CA GLU A 128 15.48 -0.32 12.50
C GLU A 128 15.34 -0.17 10.95
N ILE A 129 15.16 -1.29 10.27
CA ILE A 129 15.01 -1.39 8.81
C ILE A 129 13.55 -1.75 8.49
N TYR A 130 12.83 -0.87 7.81
CA TYR A 130 11.38 -1.02 7.65
C TYR A 130 10.90 -1.15 6.20
N GLY A 131 11.79 -1.22 5.22
CA GLY A 131 11.44 -1.38 3.81
C GLY A 131 11.07 -2.84 3.48
N MET A 132 10.07 -3.01 2.59
CA MET A 132 9.63 -4.34 2.17
C MET A 132 10.71 -5.12 1.39
N GLY A 133 11.59 -4.40 0.70
CA GLY A 133 12.70 -5.01 -0.05
C GLY A 133 13.73 -5.64 0.86
N GLU A 134 14.12 -4.93 1.90
CA GLU A 134 15.07 -5.37 2.92
C GLU A 134 14.51 -6.54 3.73
N LEU A 135 13.22 -6.50 4.09
CA LEU A 135 12.55 -7.62 4.75
C LEU A 135 12.54 -8.87 3.85
N THR A 136 12.24 -8.70 2.58
CA THR A 136 12.25 -9.81 1.61
C THR A 136 13.64 -10.44 1.53
N HIS A 137 14.68 -9.62 1.45
CA HIS A 137 16.07 -10.09 1.40
C HIS A 137 16.49 -10.82 2.70
N ALA A 138 16.11 -10.27 3.86
CA ALA A 138 16.37 -10.92 5.14
C ALA A 138 15.66 -12.29 5.25
N TYR A 139 14.41 -12.38 4.80
CA TYR A 139 13.68 -13.64 4.75
C TYR A 139 14.35 -14.67 3.86
N GLU A 140 14.71 -14.31 2.63
CA GLU A 140 15.35 -15.21 1.68
C GLU A 140 16.68 -15.77 2.23
N HIS A 141 17.47 -14.94 2.87
CA HIS A 141 18.73 -15.35 3.47
C HIS A 141 18.56 -16.31 4.65
N LEU A 142 17.58 -16.07 5.52
CA LEU A 142 17.27 -16.93 6.66
C LEU A 142 16.62 -18.26 6.22
N ASP A 143 15.81 -18.25 5.19
CA ASP A 143 15.19 -19.44 4.64
C ASP A 143 16.23 -20.36 3.95
N GLU A 144 17.14 -19.80 3.17
CA GLU A 144 18.28 -20.55 2.61
C GLU A 144 19.18 -21.19 3.69
N ALA A 145 19.46 -20.47 4.76
CA ALA A 145 20.24 -20.97 5.88
C ALA A 145 19.53 -22.15 6.57
N ALA A 146 18.22 -22.05 6.78
CA ALA A 146 17.40 -23.11 7.37
C ALA A 146 17.36 -24.36 6.47
N GLN A 147 17.19 -24.20 5.16
CA GLN A 147 17.20 -25.29 4.20
C GLN A 147 18.57 -25.99 4.14
N SER A 148 19.65 -25.22 4.17
CA SER A 148 21.02 -25.76 4.18
C SER A 148 21.33 -26.56 5.45
N ALA A 149 20.76 -26.19 6.57
CA ALA A 149 20.93 -26.92 7.85
C ALA A 149 20.16 -28.26 7.87
N LEU A 150 19.06 -28.38 7.14
CA LEU A 150 18.24 -29.60 7.05
C LEU A 150 18.79 -30.65 6.07
N THR A 151 19.49 -30.25 5.04
CA THR A 151 20.02 -31.14 3.98
C THR A 151 20.90 -32.27 4.55
N PRO A 152 21.87 -32.03 5.47
CA PRO A 152 22.69 -33.11 6.03
C PRO A 152 21.91 -34.13 6.86
N LEU A 153 20.82 -33.69 7.52
CA LEU A 153 19.99 -34.57 8.35
C LEU A 153 19.18 -35.56 7.50
N LEU A 154 18.73 -35.15 6.33
CA LEU A 154 17.98 -35.99 5.39
C LEU A 154 18.88 -37.01 4.69
N GLU A 155 20.17 -36.72 4.45
CA GLU A 155 21.13 -37.64 3.89
C GLU A 155 21.54 -38.78 4.84
N HIS A 156 21.51 -38.53 6.15
CA HIS A 156 21.78 -39.52 7.19
C HIS A 156 20.56 -40.39 7.57
N ALA A 157 19.36 -40.03 7.13
CA ALA A 157 18.12 -40.77 7.37
C ALA A 157 17.80 -41.81 6.28
N ARG A 158 18.66 -41.96 5.31
CA ARG A 158 18.64 -43.04 4.28
C ARG A 158 19.65 -44.11 4.60
#